data_622bfa66e0eb071ed5489dfef8baa35f
#
_entry.id   622bfa66e0eb071ed5489dfef8baa35f
#
_cell.length_a   1.000
_cell.length_b   1.000
_cell.length_c   1.000
_cell.angle_alpha   90.00
_cell.angle_beta   90.00
_cell.angle_gamma   90.00
#
_symmetry.space_group_name_H-M   'P 1'
#
loop_
_entity.id
_entity.type
_entity.pdbx_description
1 polymer ?
#
loop_
_entity_poly.entity_id
_entity_poly.type
_entity_poly.pdbx_seq_one_letter_code
_entity_poly.pdbx_strand_id
1 'polypeptide(L)'
;VRMDDNMIEIAESVKQHGILVPAIVRPKENGHYEMVAGHRRKMACSLIAHLHIPCIVRELTDEEATIIMVDSNLQREQLLPSEKAFAYKMKLDAMKRQGCRVDLTSTPLGPKLGARSNEELAASSPDSRSQIQRYIRLTSLIPEILDLVDNSVLKEKDKLQIALRPAVE
;
A
#
# COMPACT_ATOMS: atom_id res chain seq x y z
N VAL A 1 8.34 4.30 9.29
CA VAL A 1 8.70 2.91 9.68
C VAL A 1 8.74 2.88 11.20
N ARG A 2 7.97 1.99 11.82
CA ARG A 2 7.97 1.84 13.28
C ARG A 2 9.19 1.04 13.72
N MET A 3 9.77 1.43 14.87
CA MET A 3 10.77 0.65 15.58
C MET A 3 10.01 -0.38 16.43
N ASP A 4 10.00 -1.61 16.02
CA ASP A 4 9.36 -2.75 16.66
C ASP A 4 10.37 -3.91 16.80
N ASP A 5 10.05 -4.92 17.59
CA ASP A 5 10.92 -6.09 17.81
C ASP A 5 11.29 -6.78 16.49
N ASN A 6 10.37 -6.80 15.55
CA ASN A 6 10.60 -7.33 14.20
C ASN A 6 11.66 -6.50 13.41
N MET A 7 11.89 -5.22 13.74
CA MET A 7 12.97 -4.43 13.13
C MET A 7 14.35 -4.89 13.63
N ILE A 8 14.45 -5.29 14.89
CA ILE A 8 15.69 -5.82 15.47
C ILE A 8 16.02 -7.16 14.82
N GLU A 9 15.04 -8.04 14.65
CA GLU A 9 15.23 -9.32 13.94
C GLU A 9 15.71 -9.12 12.50
N ILE A 10 15.12 -8.16 11.78
CA ILE A 10 15.58 -7.84 10.42
C ILE A 10 17.02 -7.33 10.44
N ALA A 11 17.40 -6.48 11.40
CA ALA A 11 18.76 -5.97 11.52
C ALA A 11 19.77 -7.08 11.82
N GLU A 12 19.44 -8.01 12.72
CA GLU A 12 20.25 -9.18 13.02
C GLU A 12 20.39 -10.10 11.80
N SER A 13 19.30 -10.38 11.10
CA SER A 13 19.31 -11.17 9.87
C SER A 13 20.19 -10.53 8.80
N VAL A 14 20.08 -9.20 8.61
CA VAL A 14 20.94 -8.47 7.67
C VAL A 14 22.42 -8.53 8.08
N LYS A 15 22.71 -8.49 9.37
CA LYS A 15 24.08 -8.60 9.90
C LYS A 15 24.71 -9.98 9.63
N GLN A 16 23.90 -11.04 9.72
CA GLN A 16 24.37 -12.43 9.56
C GLN A 16 24.43 -12.87 8.09
N HIS A 17 23.43 -12.53 7.30
CA HIS A 17 23.24 -13.07 5.95
C HIS A 17 23.32 -12.00 4.86
N GLY A 18 23.47 -10.73 5.22
CA GLY A 18 23.31 -9.62 4.27
C GLY A 18 21.89 -9.40 3.83
N ILE A 19 21.71 -8.64 2.75
CA ILE A 19 20.41 -8.37 2.17
C ILE A 19 20.12 -9.37 1.06
N LEU A 20 19.28 -10.35 1.33
CA LEU A 20 18.90 -11.41 0.38
C LEU A 20 17.95 -10.91 -0.73
N VAL A 21 17.07 -9.98 -0.41
CA VAL A 21 16.09 -9.43 -1.35
C VAL A 21 16.42 -7.95 -1.61
N PRO A 22 16.72 -7.54 -2.84
CA PRO A 22 17.07 -6.17 -3.15
C PRO A 22 15.89 -5.21 -2.94
N ALA A 23 16.20 -3.94 -2.68
CA ALA A 23 15.19 -2.87 -2.65
C ALA A 23 14.82 -2.48 -4.10
N ILE A 24 13.64 -1.88 -4.28
CA ILE A 24 13.23 -1.31 -5.57
C ILE A 24 13.36 0.20 -5.48
N VAL A 25 14.06 0.77 -6.45
CA VAL A 25 14.27 2.22 -6.55
C VAL A 25 13.96 2.70 -7.96
N ARG A 26 13.59 3.98 -8.08
CA ARG A 26 13.44 4.64 -9.38
C ARG A 26 14.35 5.87 -9.47
N PRO A 27 14.89 6.22 -10.65
CA PRO A 27 15.67 7.43 -10.83
C PRO A 27 14.78 8.68 -10.71
N LYS A 28 15.37 9.77 -10.21
CA LYS A 28 14.80 11.10 -10.19
C LYS A 28 15.64 12.04 -11.06
N GLU A 29 15.02 13.12 -11.58
CA GLU A 29 15.65 14.10 -12.45
C GLU A 29 16.91 14.75 -11.86
N ASN A 30 17.02 14.79 -10.53
CA ASN A 30 18.17 15.34 -9.82
C ASN A 30 19.36 14.39 -9.64
N GLY A 31 19.37 13.24 -10.34
CA GLY A 31 20.40 12.22 -10.23
C GLY A 31 20.35 11.36 -8.97
N HIS A 32 19.34 11.54 -8.12
CA HIS A 32 19.08 10.71 -6.95
C HIS A 32 18.12 9.56 -7.27
N TYR A 33 18.05 8.60 -6.35
CA TYR A 33 17.11 7.49 -6.45
C TYR A 33 16.04 7.61 -5.36
N GLU A 34 14.78 7.42 -5.74
CA GLU A 34 13.67 7.30 -4.80
C GLU A 34 13.40 5.83 -4.52
N MET A 35 13.33 5.50 -3.23
CA MET A 35 13.01 4.13 -2.81
C MET A 35 11.50 3.90 -2.90
N VAL A 36 11.10 2.93 -3.72
CA VAL A 36 9.71 2.52 -3.89
C VAL A 36 9.34 1.39 -2.92
N ALA A 37 10.23 0.41 -2.75
CA ALA A 37 10.03 -0.69 -1.80
C ALA A 37 11.35 -1.07 -1.11
N GLY A 38 11.28 -1.49 0.16
CA GLY A 38 12.44 -1.91 0.95
C GLY A 38 12.82 -0.97 2.09
N HIS A 39 11.97 -0.03 2.48
CA HIS A 39 12.22 0.95 3.54
C HIS A 39 12.62 0.32 4.89
N ARG A 40 12.05 -0.84 5.27
CA ARG A 40 12.43 -1.54 6.51
C ARG A 40 13.85 -2.08 6.43
N ARG A 41 14.27 -2.61 5.28
CA ARG A 41 15.65 -3.08 5.05
C ARG A 41 16.65 -1.92 5.10
N LYS A 42 16.31 -0.77 4.49
CA LYS A 42 17.10 0.45 4.62
C LYS A 42 17.26 0.87 6.07
N MET A 43 16.19 0.86 6.87
CA MET A 43 16.24 1.20 8.29
C MET A 43 17.13 0.22 9.06
N ALA A 44 16.97 -1.09 8.84
CA ALA A 44 17.77 -2.13 9.46
C ALA A 44 19.27 -1.94 9.13
N CYS A 45 19.62 -1.65 7.88
CA CYS A 45 20.99 -1.34 7.47
C CYS A 45 21.55 -0.12 8.21
N SER A 46 20.75 0.93 8.37
CA SER A 46 21.16 2.12 9.12
C SER A 46 21.47 1.81 10.58
N LEU A 47 20.73 0.88 11.21
CA LEU A 47 20.96 0.47 12.61
C LEU A 47 22.29 -0.26 12.81
N ILE A 48 22.74 -1.02 11.81
CA ILE A 48 24.00 -1.80 11.87
C ILE A 48 25.15 -1.12 11.14
N ALA A 49 25.02 0.15 10.78
CA ALA A 49 26.00 0.93 10.01
C ALA A 49 26.39 0.26 8.66
N HIS A 50 25.49 -0.51 8.06
CA HIS A 50 25.70 -1.11 6.74
C HIS A 50 25.40 -0.07 5.64
N LEU A 51 26.46 0.37 4.94
CA LEU A 51 26.38 1.54 4.05
C LEU A 51 25.78 1.26 2.66
N HIS A 52 25.69 0.00 2.25
CA HIS A 52 25.29 -0.36 0.89
C HIS A 52 24.09 -1.29 0.91
N ILE A 53 23.12 -1.00 0.04
CA ILE A 53 21.92 -1.81 -0.13
C ILE A 53 21.79 -2.20 -1.60
N PRO A 54 21.71 -3.50 -1.92
CA PRO A 54 21.44 -3.92 -3.30
C PRO A 54 20.07 -3.41 -3.73
N CYS A 55 20.01 -2.76 -4.90
CA CYS A 55 18.81 -2.17 -5.43
C CYS A 55 18.56 -2.61 -6.87
N ILE A 56 17.30 -2.82 -7.21
CA ILE A 56 16.84 -2.94 -8.58
C ILE A 56 16.34 -1.56 -9.01
N VAL A 57 17.00 -0.99 -10.01
CA VAL A 57 16.57 0.29 -10.60
C VAL A 57 15.50 0.01 -11.65
N ARG A 58 14.34 0.65 -11.52
CA ARG A 58 13.23 0.58 -12.47
C ARG A 58 12.78 1.99 -12.84
N GLU A 59 12.57 2.22 -14.11
CA GLU A 59 11.87 3.43 -14.57
C GLU A 59 10.37 3.23 -14.34
N LEU A 60 9.83 4.01 -13.43
CA LEU A 60 8.44 3.89 -12.98
C LEU A 60 7.78 5.27 -12.95
N THR A 61 6.57 5.34 -13.43
CA THR A 61 5.70 6.51 -13.22
C THR A 61 5.31 6.65 -11.75
N ASP A 62 4.73 7.77 -11.37
CA ASP A 62 4.27 7.99 -9.98
C ASP A 62 3.16 7.01 -9.59
N GLU A 63 2.30 6.67 -10.54
CA GLU A 63 1.22 5.71 -10.34
C GLU A 63 1.77 4.29 -10.16
N GLU A 64 2.70 3.86 -11.00
CA GLU A 64 3.34 2.54 -10.90
C GLU A 64 4.13 2.39 -9.60
N ALA A 65 4.89 3.41 -9.23
CA ALA A 65 5.62 3.44 -7.98
C ALA A 65 4.67 3.34 -6.77
N THR A 66 3.53 4.06 -6.81
CA THR A 66 2.50 3.99 -5.78
C THR A 66 1.89 2.60 -5.66
N ILE A 67 1.56 1.95 -6.78
CA ILE A 67 1.00 0.60 -6.80
C ILE A 67 1.98 -0.40 -6.18
N ILE A 68 3.26 -0.39 -6.60
CA ILE A 68 4.29 -1.28 -6.08
C ILE A 68 4.51 -1.05 -4.57
N MET A 69 4.55 0.21 -4.14
CA MET A 69 4.69 0.55 -2.72
C MET A 69 3.53 0.00 -1.89
N VAL A 70 2.30 0.17 -2.36
CA VAL A 70 1.10 -0.32 -1.67
C VAL A 70 1.09 -1.84 -1.62
N ASP A 71 1.40 -2.53 -2.73
CA ASP A 71 1.44 -3.99 -2.79
C ASP A 71 2.49 -4.56 -1.81
N SER A 72 3.67 -3.94 -1.75
CA SER A 72 4.70 -4.30 -0.78
C SER A 72 4.24 -4.11 0.68
N ASN A 73 3.37 -3.15 0.95
CA ASN A 73 2.80 -2.93 2.27
C ASN A 73 1.66 -3.92 2.58
N LEU A 74 0.78 -4.21 1.62
CA LEU A 74 -0.34 -5.14 1.79
C LEU A 74 0.11 -6.58 2.05
N GLN A 75 1.33 -6.94 1.67
CA GLN A 75 1.93 -8.26 1.93
C GLN A 75 2.38 -8.46 3.39
N ARG A 76 2.26 -7.45 4.24
CA ARG A 76 2.59 -7.58 5.67
C ARG A 76 1.52 -8.36 6.40
N GLU A 77 1.93 -9.26 7.28
CA GLU A 77 1.01 -10.12 8.06
C GLU A 77 0.13 -9.35 9.05
N GLN A 78 0.64 -8.24 9.60
CA GLN A 78 -0.05 -7.45 10.61
C GLN A 78 -0.31 -6.03 10.11
N LEU A 79 -1.40 -5.84 9.36
CA LEU A 79 -1.91 -4.53 8.97
C LEU A 79 -3.17 -4.21 9.77
N LEU A 80 -3.21 -2.99 10.30
CA LEU A 80 -4.43 -2.47 10.91
C LEU A 80 -5.53 -2.29 9.85
N PRO A 81 -6.80 -2.43 10.23
CA PRO A 81 -7.92 -2.19 9.31
C PRO A 81 -7.88 -0.83 8.62
N SER A 82 -7.49 0.23 9.33
CA SER A 82 -7.29 1.56 8.77
C SER A 82 -6.15 1.60 7.75
N GLU A 83 -5.01 0.96 8.05
CA GLU A 83 -3.86 0.88 7.14
C GLU A 83 -4.24 0.17 5.84
N LYS A 84 -4.99 -0.95 5.91
CA LYS A 84 -5.55 -1.64 4.75
C LYS A 84 -6.51 -0.73 3.95
N ALA A 85 -7.37 0.01 4.65
CA ALA A 85 -8.34 0.90 4.03
C ALA A 85 -7.66 1.99 3.19
N PHE A 86 -6.69 2.69 3.76
CA PHE A 86 -5.93 3.72 3.06
C PHE A 86 -5.06 3.13 1.94
N ALA A 87 -4.46 1.97 2.15
CA ALA A 87 -3.68 1.27 1.14
C ALA A 87 -4.53 0.93 -0.11
N TYR A 88 -5.70 0.31 0.08
CA TYR A 88 -6.61 0.00 -1.02
C TYR A 88 -7.13 1.25 -1.74
N LYS A 89 -7.46 2.30 -1.00
CA LYS A 89 -7.88 3.57 -1.60
C LYS A 89 -6.78 4.18 -2.47
N MET A 90 -5.55 4.24 -1.94
CA MET A 90 -4.39 4.79 -2.65
C MET A 90 -4.09 4.00 -3.93
N LYS A 91 -4.14 2.66 -3.88
CA LYS A 91 -3.93 1.80 -5.04
C LYS A 91 -5.02 2.01 -6.08
N LEU A 92 -6.30 2.06 -5.68
CA LEU A 92 -7.42 2.30 -6.58
C LEU A 92 -7.30 3.66 -7.28
N ASP A 93 -6.92 4.70 -6.55
CA ASP A 93 -6.76 6.05 -7.10
C ASP A 93 -5.56 6.13 -8.07
N ALA A 94 -4.47 5.41 -7.81
CA ALA A 94 -3.34 5.28 -8.72
C ALA A 94 -3.74 4.54 -10.02
N MET A 95 -4.44 3.41 -9.90
CA MET A 95 -4.94 2.64 -11.06
C MET A 95 -5.89 3.45 -11.93
N LYS A 96 -6.78 4.24 -11.33
CA LYS A 96 -7.68 5.14 -12.08
C LYS A 96 -6.91 6.21 -12.85
N ARG A 97 -5.87 6.82 -12.27
CA ARG A 97 -5.03 7.81 -12.93
C ARG A 97 -4.22 7.21 -14.09
N GLN A 98 -3.70 6.00 -13.90
CA GLN A 98 -3.00 5.27 -14.95
C GLN A 98 -3.93 4.95 -16.12
N GLY A 99 -5.16 4.49 -15.87
CA GLY A 99 -6.17 4.23 -16.91
C GLY A 99 -6.59 5.48 -17.66
N CYS A 100 -6.69 6.63 -16.99
CA CYS A 100 -7.06 7.89 -17.60
C CYS A 100 -6.01 8.43 -18.62
N ARG A 101 -4.73 8.09 -18.43
CA ARG A 101 -3.64 8.49 -19.35
C ARG A 101 -3.65 7.70 -20.66
N VAL A 102 -4.18 6.50 -20.68
CA VAL A 102 -4.23 5.65 -21.88
C VAL A 102 -5.36 6.07 -22.82
N ASP A 103 -6.43 6.70 -22.30
CA ASP A 103 -7.65 7.01 -23.05
C ASP A 103 -7.63 8.35 -23.82
N LEU A 104 -6.52 9.10 -23.86
CA LEU A 104 -6.42 10.34 -24.64
C LEU A 104 -6.45 10.13 -26.18
N THR A 105 -6.45 8.87 -26.64
CA THR A 105 -6.48 8.53 -28.08
C THR A 105 -7.70 7.71 -28.50
N SER A 106 -8.67 7.44 -27.61
CA SER A 106 -9.83 6.59 -27.90
C SER A 106 -11.14 7.33 -27.70
N THR A 107 -12.01 7.27 -28.70
CA THR A 107 -13.40 7.81 -28.76
C THR A 107 -14.25 7.49 -27.52
N PRO A 108 -15.23 8.38 -27.15
CA PRO A 108 -15.98 8.32 -25.88
C PRO A 108 -17.13 7.29 -25.90
N LEU A 109 -16.84 6.02 -26.13
CA LEU A 109 -17.82 4.91 -26.10
C LEU A 109 -17.27 3.67 -25.39
N GLY A 110 -16.67 3.84 -24.19
CA GLY A 110 -16.17 2.72 -23.39
C GLY A 110 -16.90 2.56 -22.06
N PRO A 111 -17.07 1.31 -21.54
CA PRO A 111 -17.75 1.04 -20.29
C PRO A 111 -16.96 1.61 -19.10
N LYS A 112 -17.70 2.18 -18.15
CA LYS A 112 -17.29 2.73 -16.85
C LYS A 112 -15.88 2.31 -16.39
N LEU A 113 -14.89 3.17 -16.58
CA LEU A 113 -13.49 2.98 -16.15
C LEU A 113 -13.36 2.50 -14.67
N GLY A 114 -14.25 2.96 -13.79
CA GLY A 114 -14.27 2.58 -12.38
C GLY A 114 -14.64 1.12 -12.10
N ALA A 115 -15.29 0.41 -13.01
CA ALA A 115 -15.64 -0.99 -12.83
C ALA A 115 -14.42 -1.90 -13.07
N ARG A 116 -13.64 -1.63 -14.12
CA ARG A 116 -12.41 -2.37 -14.45
C ARG A 116 -11.36 -2.25 -13.34
N SER A 117 -11.06 -1.05 -12.88
CA SER A 117 -10.07 -0.84 -11.82
C SER A 117 -10.42 -1.56 -10.52
N ASN A 118 -11.72 -1.67 -10.19
CA ASN A 118 -12.16 -2.43 -9.01
C ASN A 118 -12.01 -3.95 -9.19
N GLU A 119 -12.18 -4.45 -10.41
CA GLU A 119 -11.99 -5.89 -10.72
C GLU A 119 -10.50 -6.25 -10.74
N GLU A 120 -9.67 -5.42 -11.35
CA GLU A 120 -8.22 -5.58 -11.38
C GLU A 120 -7.61 -5.50 -9.97
N LEU A 121 -8.10 -4.56 -9.15
CA LEU A 121 -7.70 -4.44 -7.75
C LEU A 121 -8.03 -5.72 -6.97
N ALA A 122 -9.22 -6.29 -7.15
CA ALA A 122 -9.62 -7.52 -6.48
C ALA A 122 -8.83 -8.73 -6.98
N ALA A 123 -8.55 -8.81 -8.29
CA ALA A 123 -7.76 -9.89 -8.88
C ALA A 123 -6.30 -9.90 -8.40
N SER A 124 -5.73 -8.72 -8.07
CA SER A 124 -4.36 -8.57 -7.59
C SER A 124 -4.23 -8.55 -6.05
N SER A 125 -5.30 -8.79 -5.32
CA SER A 125 -5.36 -8.65 -3.86
C SER A 125 -5.83 -9.94 -3.19
N PRO A 126 -5.42 -10.23 -1.93
CA PRO A 126 -5.89 -11.40 -1.20
C PRO A 126 -7.35 -11.28 -0.75
N ASP A 127 -7.87 -10.06 -0.66
CA ASP A 127 -9.22 -9.76 -0.19
C ASP A 127 -10.23 -9.72 -1.35
N SER A 128 -11.46 -10.16 -1.13
CA SER A 128 -12.51 -10.10 -2.14
C SER A 128 -12.93 -8.66 -2.47
N ARG A 129 -13.50 -8.44 -3.67
CA ARG A 129 -13.99 -7.13 -4.12
C ARG A 129 -14.90 -6.45 -3.07
N SER A 130 -15.80 -7.21 -2.46
CA SER A 130 -16.72 -6.68 -1.44
C SER A 130 -15.99 -6.29 -0.15
N GLN A 131 -14.99 -7.04 0.27
CA GLN A 131 -14.14 -6.70 1.42
C GLN A 131 -13.33 -5.44 1.14
N ILE A 132 -12.69 -5.34 -0.02
CA ILE A 132 -11.92 -4.15 -0.43
C ILE A 132 -12.79 -2.90 -0.41
N GLN A 133 -14.03 -2.97 -0.94
CA GLN A 133 -14.93 -1.83 -0.90
C GLN A 133 -15.35 -1.45 0.53
N ARG A 134 -15.50 -2.43 1.43
CA ARG A 134 -15.76 -2.16 2.84
C ARG A 134 -14.57 -1.48 3.52
N TYR A 135 -13.35 -1.95 3.26
CA TYR A 135 -12.13 -1.28 3.74
C TYR A 135 -12.06 0.17 3.23
N ILE A 136 -12.27 0.40 1.93
CA ILE A 136 -12.22 1.76 1.36
C ILE A 136 -13.24 2.69 2.05
N ARG A 137 -14.43 2.20 2.41
CA ARG A 137 -15.42 3.00 3.16
C ARG A 137 -14.94 3.43 4.54
N LEU A 138 -14.05 2.68 5.20
CA LEU A 138 -13.47 3.10 6.48
C LEU A 138 -12.70 4.42 6.35
N THR A 139 -12.17 4.76 5.17
CA THR A 139 -11.44 6.02 4.97
C THR A 139 -12.33 7.26 5.07
N SER A 140 -13.66 7.13 5.10
CA SER A 140 -14.61 8.23 5.31
C SER A 140 -14.99 8.42 6.77
N LEU A 141 -14.52 7.57 7.68
CA LEU A 141 -14.78 7.70 9.11
C LEU A 141 -13.89 8.77 9.74
N ILE A 142 -14.39 9.39 10.81
CA ILE A 142 -13.60 10.30 11.63
C ILE A 142 -12.49 9.54 12.37
N PRO A 143 -11.35 10.20 12.69
CA PRO A 143 -10.19 9.53 13.29
C PRO A 143 -10.50 8.76 14.57
N GLU A 144 -11.36 9.28 15.43
CA GLU A 144 -11.74 8.67 16.70
C GLU A 144 -12.43 7.31 16.50
N ILE A 145 -13.25 7.18 15.46
CA ILE A 145 -13.91 5.91 15.12
C ILE A 145 -12.91 4.95 14.46
N LEU A 146 -11.98 5.45 13.64
CA LEU A 146 -10.92 4.62 13.08
C LEU A 146 -10.04 4.01 14.18
N ASP A 147 -9.68 4.78 15.19
CA ASP A 147 -8.91 4.29 16.35
C ASP A 147 -9.66 3.19 17.12
N LEU A 148 -10.98 3.31 17.27
CA LEU A 148 -11.80 2.24 17.88
C LEU A 148 -11.80 0.96 17.03
N VAL A 149 -11.83 1.10 15.71
CA VAL A 149 -11.75 -0.02 14.79
C VAL A 149 -10.39 -0.71 14.87
N ASP A 150 -9.30 0.05 14.95
CA ASP A 150 -7.93 -0.47 14.99
C ASP A 150 -7.59 -1.12 16.32
N ASN A 151 -8.07 -0.55 17.44
CA ASN A 151 -7.82 -1.06 18.80
C ASN A 151 -8.64 -2.32 19.14
N SER A 152 -9.33 -2.92 18.19
CA SER A 152 -10.08 -4.17 18.37
C SER A 152 -11.17 -4.14 19.43
N VAL A 153 -11.63 -2.99 19.89
CA VAL A 153 -12.74 -2.81 20.82
C VAL A 153 -14.05 -3.35 20.22
N LEU A 154 -14.12 -3.37 18.89
CA LEU A 154 -15.24 -3.89 18.11
C LEU A 154 -14.90 -5.26 17.52
N LYS A 155 -15.82 -6.22 17.62
CA LYS A 155 -15.68 -7.50 16.92
C LYS A 155 -15.60 -7.28 15.40
N GLU A 156 -14.89 -8.14 14.70
CA GLU A 156 -14.63 -7.97 13.27
C GLU A 156 -15.90 -7.78 12.42
N LYS A 157 -17.02 -8.40 12.82
CA LYS A 157 -18.35 -8.20 12.21
C LYS A 157 -18.90 -6.79 12.43
N ASP A 158 -18.69 -6.22 13.60
CA ASP A 158 -19.21 -4.90 13.97
C ASP A 158 -18.39 -3.79 13.30
N LYS A 159 -17.08 -3.99 13.10
CA LYS A 159 -16.19 -3.10 12.34
C LYS A 159 -16.70 -2.89 10.90
N LEU A 160 -17.21 -3.96 10.30
CA LEU A 160 -17.75 -3.92 8.93
C LEU A 160 -19.16 -3.34 8.86
N GLN A 161 -19.94 -3.42 9.95
CA GLN A 161 -21.30 -2.82 10.00
C GLN A 161 -21.27 -1.30 10.19
N ILE A 162 -20.30 -0.76 10.94
CA ILE A 162 -20.14 0.70 11.10
C ILE A 162 -19.84 1.35 9.74
N ALA A 163 -19.03 0.71 8.89
CA ALA A 163 -18.75 1.19 7.54
C ALA A 163 -19.98 1.13 6.58
N LEU A 164 -21.05 0.48 6.97
CA LEU A 164 -22.27 0.32 6.14
C LEU A 164 -23.38 1.34 6.46
N ARG A 165 -23.30 2.03 7.60
CA ARG A 165 -24.28 3.09 7.91
C ARG A 165 -23.86 4.38 7.23
N PRO A 166 -24.70 4.98 6.35
CA PRO A 166 -24.46 6.33 5.88
C PRO A 166 -24.43 7.26 7.09
N ALA A 167 -23.54 8.26 7.06
CA ALA A 167 -23.61 9.35 8.01
C ALA A 167 -25.02 9.95 7.89
N VAL A 168 -25.79 9.85 8.95
CA VAL A 168 -27.06 10.55 9.05
C VAL A 168 -26.70 12.00 9.29
N GLU A 169 -27.03 12.86 8.32
CA GLU A 169 -26.95 14.30 8.43
C GLU A 169 -27.80 14.80 9.63
#